data_315f88bef2e1c0204f6ae39c95b139b5
#
_entry.id   315f88bef2e1c0204f6ae39c95b139b5
#
_cell.length_a   1.000
_cell.length_b   1.000
_cell.length_c   1.000
_cell.angle_alpha   90.00
_cell.angle_beta   90.00
_cell.angle_gamma   90.00
#
_symmetry.space_group_name_H-M   'P 1'
#
loop_
_entity.id
_entity.type
_entity.pdbx_description
1 polymer ?
#
loop_
_entity_poly.entity_id
_entity_poly.type
_entity_poly.pdbx_seq_one_letter_code
_entity_poly.pdbx_strand_id
1 'polypeptide(L)'
;MRSLPSAVTVAIIGAGPVGLMSANLLGQLGIDVLLIERNAAPYDIPRAITLDDEGARTLQAVGLDREYLPLTLPSRGSRYYDDAGKLFAEVGPGPTEFGFPRRTQIFQP
;
A
#
# COMPACT_ATOMS: atom_id res chain seq x y z
N MET A 1 -24.70 -10.35 17.16
CA MET A 1 -24.09 -9.05 16.80
C MET A 1 -23.16 -8.64 17.94
N ARG A 2 -21.88 -8.36 17.66
CA ARG A 2 -21.04 -7.73 18.69
C ARG A 2 -21.50 -6.27 18.85
N SER A 3 -21.76 -5.85 20.07
CA SER A 3 -22.05 -4.45 20.35
C SER A 3 -20.84 -3.59 20.05
N LEU A 4 -21.03 -2.44 19.43
CA LEU A 4 -19.94 -1.46 19.27
C LEU A 4 -19.49 -0.98 20.65
N PRO A 5 -18.19 -0.68 20.84
CA PRO A 5 -17.70 -0.09 22.07
C PRO A 5 -18.33 1.30 22.27
N SER A 6 -18.54 1.69 23.51
CA SER A 6 -19.12 3.00 23.85
C SER A 6 -18.14 4.17 23.65
N ALA A 7 -16.84 3.87 23.62
CA ALA A 7 -15.78 4.83 23.37
C ALA A 7 -14.55 4.11 22.79
N VAL A 8 -13.79 4.79 21.97
CA VAL A 8 -12.50 4.35 21.42
C VAL A 8 -11.58 5.57 21.32
N THR A 9 -10.28 5.37 21.33
CA THR A 9 -9.32 6.46 21.17
C THR A 9 -9.34 7.03 19.75
N VAL A 10 -9.42 6.15 18.74
CA VAL A 10 -9.45 6.53 17.32
C VAL A 10 -10.50 5.72 16.59
N ALA A 11 -11.38 6.40 15.85
CA ALA A 11 -12.30 5.77 14.91
C ALA A 11 -11.84 6.06 13.47
N ILE A 12 -11.65 5.00 12.67
CA ILE A 12 -11.29 5.08 11.26
C ILE A 12 -12.49 4.68 10.43
N ILE A 13 -12.90 5.52 9.51
CA ILE A 13 -14.00 5.25 8.59
C ILE A 13 -13.44 4.87 7.22
N GLY A 14 -13.65 3.62 6.83
CA GLY A 14 -13.19 3.02 5.59
C GLY A 14 -12.00 2.08 5.81
N ALA A 15 -12.15 0.81 5.41
CA ALA A 15 -11.09 -0.21 5.43
C ALA A 15 -10.39 -0.34 4.06
N GLY A 16 -10.17 0.78 3.38
CA GLY A 16 -9.28 0.84 2.22
C GLY A 16 -7.80 0.78 2.64
N PRO A 17 -6.86 0.82 1.68
CA PRO A 17 -5.43 0.69 1.98
C PRO A 17 -4.93 1.66 3.05
N VAL A 18 -5.35 2.91 2.99
CA VAL A 18 -4.97 3.95 3.97
C VAL A 18 -5.55 3.64 5.35
N GLY A 19 -6.85 3.32 5.44
CA GLY A 19 -7.51 3.02 6.72
C GLY A 19 -6.94 1.77 7.38
N LEU A 20 -6.70 0.72 6.60
CA LEU A 20 -6.07 -0.51 7.09
C LEU A 20 -4.65 -0.27 7.57
N MET A 21 -3.85 0.49 6.82
CA MET A 21 -2.47 0.82 7.23
C MET A 21 -2.46 1.67 8.49
N SER A 22 -3.32 2.69 8.57
CA SER A 22 -3.44 3.53 9.77
C SER A 22 -3.83 2.71 10.99
N ALA A 23 -4.79 1.78 10.85
CA ALA A 23 -5.20 0.90 11.94
C ALA A 23 -4.05 0.00 12.43
N ASN A 24 -3.26 -0.56 11.50
CA ASN A 24 -2.10 -1.39 11.84
C ASN A 24 -1.02 -0.59 12.57
N LEU A 25 -0.65 0.59 12.05
CA LEU A 25 0.37 1.44 12.68
C LEU A 25 -0.05 1.92 14.07
N LEU A 26 -1.30 2.37 14.22
CA LEU A 26 -1.83 2.79 15.53
C LEU A 26 -1.92 1.62 16.49
N GLY A 27 -2.35 0.45 16.02
CA GLY A 27 -2.41 -0.78 16.83
C GLY A 27 -1.05 -1.22 17.34
N GLN A 28 0.02 -1.10 16.53
CA GLN A 28 1.40 -1.38 16.98
C GLN A 28 1.86 -0.43 18.08
N LEU A 29 1.33 0.80 18.13
CA LEU A 29 1.57 1.76 19.20
C LEU A 29 0.69 1.51 20.42
N GLY A 30 -0.14 0.47 20.43
CA GLY A 30 -1.05 0.14 21.52
C GLY A 30 -2.26 1.09 21.61
N ILE A 31 -2.55 1.84 20.55
CA ILE A 31 -3.69 2.75 20.49
C ILE A 31 -4.94 1.94 20.16
N ASP A 32 -6.01 2.15 20.94
CA ASP A 32 -7.31 1.52 20.73
C ASP A 32 -8.01 2.13 19.51
N VAL A 33 -8.25 1.29 18.49
CA VAL A 33 -8.78 1.70 17.17
C VAL A 33 -10.06 0.94 16.85
N LEU A 34 -11.08 1.66 16.43
CA LEU A 34 -12.27 1.12 15.78
C LEU A 34 -12.23 1.41 14.28
N LEU A 35 -12.13 0.36 13.46
CA LEU A 35 -12.21 0.46 12.01
C LEU A 35 -13.62 0.10 11.56
N ILE A 36 -14.27 1.02 10.83
CA ILE A 36 -15.64 0.87 10.32
C ILE A 36 -15.60 0.83 8.80
N GLU A 37 -16.14 -0.24 8.22
CA GLU A 37 -16.26 -0.40 6.78
C GLU A 37 -17.73 -0.70 6.41
N ARG A 38 -18.20 -0.06 5.35
CA ARG A 38 -19.57 -0.27 4.85
C ARG A 38 -19.77 -1.57 4.06
N ASN A 39 -18.71 -2.05 3.42
CA ASN A 39 -18.73 -3.25 2.61
C ASN A 39 -18.45 -4.48 3.47
N ALA A 40 -19.17 -5.57 3.22
CA ALA A 40 -19.00 -6.82 3.97
C ALA A 40 -17.74 -7.61 3.57
N ALA A 41 -17.15 -7.31 2.42
CA ALA A 41 -15.96 -7.96 1.90
C ALA A 41 -14.98 -6.93 1.31
N PRO A 42 -13.68 -7.27 1.21
CA PRO A 42 -12.73 -6.47 0.48
C PRO A 42 -13.17 -6.25 -0.98
N TYR A 43 -12.79 -5.10 -1.52
CA TYR A 43 -13.06 -4.79 -2.92
C TYR A 43 -12.06 -5.54 -3.80
N ASP A 44 -12.55 -6.33 -4.74
CA ASP A 44 -11.76 -7.25 -5.57
C ASP A 44 -11.22 -6.65 -6.87
N ILE A 45 -11.60 -5.41 -7.19
CA ILE A 45 -11.08 -4.71 -8.38
C ILE A 45 -9.73 -4.07 -8.03
N PRO A 46 -8.64 -4.41 -8.74
CA PRO A 46 -7.33 -3.79 -8.54
C PRO A 46 -7.40 -2.27 -8.75
N ARG A 47 -6.90 -1.51 -7.79
CA ARG A 47 -6.85 -0.03 -7.86
C ARG A 47 -5.45 0.53 -7.91
N ALA A 48 -4.49 -0.20 -7.36
CA ALA A 48 -3.08 0.16 -7.38
C ALA A 48 -2.32 -0.90 -8.18
N ILE A 49 -1.50 -0.45 -9.13
CA ILE A 49 -0.67 -1.33 -9.95
C ILE A 49 0.76 -1.31 -9.41
N THR A 50 1.20 -0.19 -8.87
CA THR A 50 2.57 0.01 -8.42
C THR A 50 2.60 0.57 -7.01
N LEU A 51 3.65 0.22 -6.28
CA LEU A 51 3.99 0.80 -5.01
C LEU A 51 5.48 1.13 -5.02
N ASP A 52 5.85 2.35 -4.67
CA ASP A 52 7.24 2.74 -4.52
C ASP A 52 7.85 2.27 -3.19
N ASP A 53 9.13 2.47 -3.01
CA ASP A 53 9.85 2.05 -1.81
C ASP A 53 9.41 2.82 -0.56
N GLU A 54 9.02 4.08 -0.68
CA GLU A 54 8.44 4.84 0.43
C GLU A 54 7.08 4.26 0.87
N GLY A 55 6.22 3.93 -0.09
CA GLY A 55 4.96 3.25 0.19
C GLY A 55 5.17 1.84 0.77
N ALA A 56 6.11 1.08 0.19
CA ALA A 56 6.46 -0.26 0.66
C ALA A 56 7.05 -0.26 2.08
N ARG A 57 7.76 0.80 2.47
CA ARG A 57 8.26 1.01 3.83
C ARG A 57 7.15 1.01 4.88
N THR A 58 5.95 1.49 4.55
CA THR A 58 4.81 1.44 5.48
C THR A 58 4.37 0.00 5.73
N LEU A 59 4.40 -0.86 4.70
CA LEU A 59 4.15 -2.31 4.86
C LEU A 59 5.26 -2.98 5.69
N GLN A 60 6.52 -2.60 5.45
CA GLN A 60 7.66 -3.08 6.23
C GLN A 60 7.52 -2.69 7.71
N ALA A 61 7.07 -1.46 8.00
CA ALA A 61 6.87 -1.00 9.37
C ALA A 61 5.86 -1.82 10.17
N VAL A 62 4.89 -2.45 9.48
CA VAL A 62 3.90 -3.34 10.10
C VAL A 62 4.21 -4.83 9.89
N GLY A 63 5.40 -5.16 9.35
CA GLY A 63 5.88 -6.53 9.19
C GLY A 63 5.26 -7.31 8.04
N LEU A 64 4.66 -6.62 7.05
CA LEU A 64 4.00 -7.21 5.88
C LEU A 64 4.88 -7.27 4.62
N ASP A 65 6.14 -6.88 4.72
CA ASP A 65 7.06 -6.88 3.59
C ASP A 65 7.31 -8.29 3.02
N ARG A 66 7.36 -9.28 3.87
CA ARG A 66 7.57 -10.68 3.48
C ARG A 66 6.39 -11.28 2.72
N GLU A 67 5.18 -10.90 3.07
CA GLU A 67 3.94 -11.31 2.39
C GLU A 67 3.72 -10.54 1.09
N TYR A 68 4.09 -9.27 1.08
CA TYR A 68 3.88 -8.36 -0.05
C TYR A 68 4.86 -8.61 -1.19
N LEU A 69 6.16 -8.71 -0.92
CA LEU A 69 7.20 -8.80 -1.96
C LEU A 69 7.00 -9.96 -2.94
N PRO A 70 6.64 -11.18 -2.53
CA PRO A 70 6.40 -12.29 -3.46
C PRO A 70 5.23 -12.07 -4.43
N LEU A 71 4.33 -11.14 -4.12
CA LEU A 71 3.17 -10.79 -4.96
C LEU A 71 3.50 -9.71 -6.00
N THR A 72 4.75 -9.28 -6.07
CA THR A 72 5.17 -8.16 -6.92
C THR A 72 6.33 -8.52 -7.83
N LEU A 73 6.48 -7.74 -8.90
CA LEU A 73 7.66 -7.75 -9.75
C LEU A 73 8.42 -6.43 -9.59
N PRO A 74 9.76 -6.48 -9.50
CA PRO A 74 10.59 -5.28 -9.48
C PRO A 74 10.44 -4.51 -10.79
N SER A 75 10.07 -3.24 -10.72
CA SER A 75 9.95 -2.38 -11.89
C SER A 75 11.31 -2.14 -12.55
N ARG A 76 11.33 -2.07 -13.87
CA ARG A 76 12.49 -1.68 -14.67
C ARG A 76 12.56 -0.18 -14.95
N GLY A 77 11.62 0.59 -14.42
CA GLY A 77 11.46 2.02 -14.67
C GLY A 77 10.23 2.33 -15.50
N SER A 78 10.14 3.57 -15.97
CA SER A 78 8.99 4.07 -16.73
C SER A 78 9.45 4.83 -17.97
N ARG A 79 8.72 4.67 -19.06
CA ARG A 79 8.92 5.43 -20.30
C ARG A 79 7.67 6.22 -20.62
N TYR A 80 7.83 7.46 -20.96
CA TYR A 80 6.75 8.40 -21.26
C TYR A 80 6.81 8.81 -22.72
N TYR A 81 5.70 8.67 -23.42
CA TYR A 81 5.57 8.97 -24.83
C TYR A 81 4.54 10.07 -25.03
N ASP A 82 4.73 10.92 -26.04
CA ASP A 82 3.73 11.89 -26.46
C ASP A 82 2.63 11.23 -27.32
N ASP A 83 1.67 12.02 -27.76
CA ASP A 83 0.56 11.57 -28.61
C ASP A 83 0.98 11.11 -30.02
N ALA A 84 2.17 11.51 -30.48
CA ALA A 84 2.80 11.04 -31.71
C ALA A 84 3.63 9.75 -31.52
N GLY A 85 3.66 9.20 -30.29
CA GLY A 85 4.44 8.01 -29.94
C GLY A 85 5.94 8.26 -29.77
N LYS A 86 6.37 9.51 -29.65
CA LYS A 86 7.76 9.86 -29.44
C LYS A 86 8.11 9.81 -27.94
N LEU A 87 9.18 9.10 -27.59
CA LEU A 87 9.72 9.08 -26.23
C LEU A 87 10.21 10.47 -25.84
N PHE A 88 9.67 11.05 -24.77
CA PHE A 88 10.11 12.34 -24.25
C PHE A 88 10.71 12.29 -22.85
N ALA A 89 10.47 11.22 -22.09
CA ALA A 89 11.08 11.02 -20.79
C ALA A 89 11.27 9.54 -20.47
N GLU A 90 12.34 9.23 -19.77
CA GLU A 90 12.61 7.90 -19.24
C GLU A 90 13.12 8.02 -17.80
N VAL A 91 12.54 7.23 -16.90
CA VAL A 91 12.95 7.11 -15.50
C VAL A 91 13.43 5.68 -15.29
N GLY A 92 14.72 5.52 -15.05
CA GLY A 92 15.32 4.23 -14.73
C GLY A 92 14.88 3.71 -13.35
N PRO A 93 15.22 2.47 -13.02
CA PRO A 93 14.79 1.85 -11.76
C PRO A 93 15.41 2.49 -10.50
N GLY A 94 16.46 3.31 -10.65
CA GLY A 94 17.14 3.98 -9.56
C GLY A 94 17.79 3.03 -8.53
N PRO A 95 18.59 3.57 -7.61
CA PRO A 95 19.03 2.83 -6.43
C PRO A 95 17.84 2.55 -5.51
N THR A 96 17.93 1.46 -4.75
CA THR A 96 16.92 1.11 -3.78
C THR A 96 17.27 1.66 -2.39
N GLU A 97 16.25 2.06 -1.66
CA GLU A 97 16.32 2.36 -0.25
C GLU A 97 15.56 1.30 0.56
N PHE A 98 15.72 1.29 1.86
CA PHE A 98 14.98 0.43 2.79
C PHE A 98 15.10 -1.10 2.54
N GLY A 99 16.06 -1.54 1.74
CA GLY A 99 16.31 -2.96 1.46
C GLY A 99 15.41 -3.60 0.40
N PHE A 100 14.61 -2.83 -0.32
CA PHE A 100 13.79 -3.37 -1.41
C PHE A 100 14.62 -3.66 -2.68
N PRO A 101 14.23 -4.67 -3.51
CA PRO A 101 15.00 -5.04 -4.70
C PRO A 101 14.97 -3.98 -5.80
N ARG A 102 13.95 -3.13 -5.82
CA ARG A 102 13.78 -1.99 -6.73
C ARG A 102 13.00 -0.88 -6.04
N ARG A 103 13.19 0.35 -6.51
CA ARG A 103 12.47 1.51 -6.02
C ARG A 103 10.95 1.39 -6.16
N THR A 104 10.48 0.72 -7.21
CA THR A 104 9.06 0.50 -7.44
C THR A 104 8.79 -0.98 -7.64
N GLN A 105 7.75 -1.49 -6.99
CA GLN A 105 7.24 -2.83 -7.15
C GLN A 105 5.92 -2.77 -7.92
N ILE A 106 5.72 -3.71 -8.85
CA ILE A 106 4.51 -3.82 -9.66
C ILE A 106 3.73 -5.03 -9.18
N PHE A 107 2.49 -4.83 -8.77
CA PHE A 107 1.60 -5.93 -8.42
C PHE A 107 1.23 -6.74 -9.67
N GLN A 108 1.24 -8.03 -9.53
CA GLN A 108 0.62 -8.94 -10.49
C GLN A 108 -0.83 -9.19 -10.04
N PRO A 109 -1.82 -8.94 -10.92
CA PRO A 109 -3.21 -9.32 -10.64
C PRO A 109 -3.40 -10.84 -10.68
#